data_42485e241e025f3f6955b71dee87132d
#
_entry.id   42485e241e025f3f6955b71dee87132d
#
_cell.length_a   1.000
_cell.length_b   1.000
_cell.length_c   1.000
_cell.angle_alpha   90.00
_cell.angle_beta   90.00
_cell.angle_gamma   90.00
#
_symmetry.space_group_name_H-M   'P 1'
#
loop_
_entity.id
_entity.type
_entity.pdbx_description
1 polymer ?
#
loop_
_entity_poly.entity_id
_entity_poly.type
_entity_poly.pdbx_seq_one_letter_code
_entity_poly.pdbx_strand_id
1 'polypeptide(L)'
;MKTLSPTVITLPWRPDAAEHYFAPVNHLPWAMLLHSGDAIHPYNRFDILVADPVTTLTTRAQETTVCTARTTTVTFDDPLHVLQTQLEALPFHPQPDPDLPFQGGALGLFGYDLGRRFEILPDTAARDIALPDMAIGLYDWALIVDHQKQVVSLISYHDADARYRWLTSQRAPTRTPFRLTSAWQSNMTRCEYGEKFRQVQAWLHSGDCYQVNLSQRFQASYEGDEWQAFERLNRANRAPFSAFLRLHDGAILSLSPERFIQLENGHIQTRPIKGTLPRLNDPQADRQQAQKLANSMKDRAENLMIVDLMRNDIGRVAVPGSVKVPELFVVEPFPAVHHLVSTITARLPDSLHATDLLRAAFPGGSITGAPKVRAMEIIDELEPQRRNAWCGSIGYLSFCGKMDTSITIRTVTATQGQLYCSAGGGIVADSNEEAEYQETFDKVNRILHPLEN
;
A
#
# COMPACT_ATOMS: atom_id res chain seq x y z
N MET A 1 22.67 3.55 -26.18
CA MET A 1 21.89 2.28 -26.31
C MET A 1 20.68 2.58 -27.16
N LYS A 2 20.22 1.60 -27.99
CA LYS A 2 18.98 1.76 -28.78
C LYS A 2 17.79 1.70 -27.81
N THR A 3 16.96 2.75 -27.80
CA THR A 3 15.73 2.78 -27.02
C THR A 3 14.73 1.74 -27.53
N LEU A 4 14.10 1.01 -26.64
CA LEU A 4 13.09 0.01 -26.96
C LEU A 4 11.71 0.57 -26.65
N SER A 5 10.79 0.42 -27.59
CA SER A 5 9.36 0.70 -27.41
C SER A 5 8.61 -0.61 -27.12
N PRO A 6 7.58 -0.57 -26.29
CA PRO A 6 6.82 -1.79 -25.98
C PRO A 6 5.94 -2.21 -27.16
N THR A 7 5.75 -3.52 -27.28
CA THR A 7 4.70 -4.11 -28.12
C THR A 7 3.51 -4.45 -27.22
N VAL A 8 2.29 -4.19 -27.73
CA VAL A 8 1.04 -4.46 -27.02
C VAL A 8 0.22 -5.44 -27.81
N ILE A 9 -0.23 -6.51 -27.18
CA ILE A 9 -1.20 -7.45 -27.75
C ILE A 9 -2.48 -7.45 -26.90
N THR A 10 -3.62 -7.62 -27.56
CA THR A 10 -4.92 -7.72 -26.88
C THR A 10 -5.27 -9.18 -26.62
N LEU A 11 -5.66 -9.48 -25.40
CA LEU A 11 -6.07 -10.81 -24.95
C LEU A 11 -7.58 -10.87 -24.70
N PRO A 12 -8.17 -12.07 -24.66
CA PRO A 12 -9.59 -12.23 -24.33
C PRO A 12 -9.91 -11.64 -22.96
N TRP A 13 -10.92 -10.78 -22.91
CA TRP A 13 -11.44 -10.24 -21.68
C TRP A 13 -12.45 -11.21 -21.03
N ARG A 14 -12.48 -11.20 -19.69
CA ARG A 14 -13.45 -11.90 -18.86
C ARG A 14 -13.59 -11.16 -17.53
N PRO A 15 -14.72 -11.29 -16.81
CA PRO A 15 -14.90 -10.59 -15.51
C PRO A 15 -13.81 -10.87 -14.47
N ASP A 16 -13.27 -12.09 -14.43
CA ASP A 16 -12.20 -12.56 -13.54
C ASP A 16 -10.84 -12.62 -14.26
N ALA A 17 -10.58 -11.72 -15.22
CA ALA A 17 -9.38 -11.77 -16.05
C ALA A 17 -8.10 -11.68 -15.22
N ALA A 18 -8.06 -10.85 -14.17
CA ALA A 18 -6.89 -10.69 -13.33
C ALA A 18 -6.51 -12.01 -12.64
N GLU A 19 -7.46 -12.65 -11.99
CA GLU A 19 -7.26 -13.93 -11.30
C GLU A 19 -6.93 -15.05 -12.29
N HIS A 20 -7.65 -15.08 -13.42
CA HIS A 20 -7.44 -16.07 -14.47
C HIS A 20 -6.03 -16.06 -15.03
N TYR A 21 -5.52 -14.88 -15.39
CA TYR A 21 -4.17 -14.75 -15.95
C TYR A 21 -3.09 -14.80 -14.87
N PHE A 22 -3.41 -14.51 -13.61
CA PHE A 22 -2.46 -14.60 -12.49
C PHE A 22 -2.31 -16.03 -11.95
N ALA A 23 -3.36 -16.86 -12.03
CA ALA A 23 -3.37 -18.22 -11.50
C ALA A 23 -2.16 -19.07 -11.91
N PRO A 24 -1.69 -19.07 -13.17
CA PRO A 24 -0.52 -19.86 -13.58
C PRO A 24 0.79 -19.44 -12.90
N VAL A 25 0.92 -18.19 -12.48
CA VAL A 25 2.18 -17.59 -11.98
C VAL A 25 2.15 -17.18 -10.51
N ASN A 26 1.01 -17.21 -9.84
CA ASN A 26 0.84 -16.73 -8.45
C ASN A 26 1.80 -17.39 -7.43
N HIS A 27 2.39 -18.51 -7.79
CA HIS A 27 3.35 -19.26 -6.97
C HIS A 27 4.80 -18.82 -7.17
N LEU A 28 5.09 -18.11 -8.26
CA LEU A 28 6.45 -17.69 -8.59
C LEU A 28 6.89 -16.55 -7.67
N PRO A 29 8.11 -16.59 -7.12
CA PRO A 29 8.67 -15.42 -6.45
C PRO A 29 8.62 -14.20 -7.38
N TRP A 30 8.28 -13.05 -6.82
CA TRP A 30 8.11 -11.79 -7.55
C TRP A 30 6.91 -11.73 -8.51
N ALA A 31 6.02 -12.71 -8.49
CA ALA A 31 4.70 -12.55 -9.09
C ALA A 31 3.85 -11.64 -8.22
N MET A 32 3.31 -10.58 -8.81
CA MET A 32 2.55 -9.57 -8.09
C MET A 32 1.30 -9.18 -8.86
N LEU A 33 0.22 -8.97 -8.14
CA LEU A 33 -1.06 -8.51 -8.66
C LEU A 33 -1.50 -7.27 -7.88
N LEU A 34 -1.74 -6.17 -8.58
CA LEU A 34 -2.51 -5.04 -8.09
C LEU A 34 -3.94 -5.18 -8.60
N HIS A 35 -4.90 -5.20 -7.69
CA HIS A 35 -6.30 -5.49 -7.99
C HIS A 35 -7.18 -4.34 -7.50
N SER A 36 -8.04 -3.82 -8.38
CA SER A 36 -8.86 -2.65 -8.09
C SER A 36 -10.17 -2.96 -7.34
N GLY A 37 -10.39 -4.24 -6.98
CA GLY A 37 -11.62 -4.72 -6.35
C GLY A 37 -12.80 -4.79 -7.34
N ASP A 38 -13.78 -5.61 -7.05
CA ASP A 38 -14.97 -5.81 -7.91
C ASP A 38 -16.11 -4.83 -7.58
N ALA A 39 -15.84 -3.78 -6.81
CA ALA A 39 -16.86 -2.84 -6.38
C ALA A 39 -17.01 -1.68 -7.37
N ILE A 40 -18.23 -1.19 -7.56
CA ILE A 40 -18.49 0.04 -8.32
C ILE A 40 -17.89 1.21 -7.56
N HIS A 41 -16.71 1.64 -8.00
CA HIS A 41 -15.96 2.74 -7.39
C HIS A 41 -15.13 3.47 -8.46
N PRO A 42 -14.89 4.80 -8.35
CA PRO A 42 -14.09 5.55 -9.32
C PRO A 42 -12.68 5.01 -9.55
N TYR A 43 -12.10 4.30 -8.58
CA TYR A 43 -10.77 3.68 -8.71
C TYR A 43 -10.80 2.24 -9.24
N ASN A 44 -11.96 1.65 -9.45
CA ASN A 44 -12.12 0.31 -10.01
C ASN A 44 -12.03 0.36 -11.53
N ARG A 45 -10.82 0.53 -12.06
CA ARG A 45 -10.60 0.49 -13.49
C ARG A 45 -9.54 -0.51 -13.91
N PHE A 46 -8.38 -0.48 -13.29
CA PHE A 46 -7.24 -1.27 -13.76
C PHE A 46 -6.80 -2.31 -12.74
N ASP A 47 -6.54 -3.53 -13.24
CA ASP A 47 -5.71 -4.49 -12.53
C ASP A 47 -4.39 -4.64 -13.27
N ILE A 48 -3.30 -4.85 -12.54
CA ILE A 48 -1.94 -4.95 -13.07
C ILE A 48 -1.30 -6.23 -12.56
N LEU A 49 -0.88 -7.07 -13.49
CA LEU A 49 -0.19 -8.33 -13.21
C LEU A 49 1.22 -8.27 -13.76
N VAL A 50 2.19 -8.67 -12.92
CA VAL A 50 3.60 -8.84 -13.28
C VAL A 50 4.17 -10.11 -12.68
N ALA A 51 5.22 -10.64 -13.31
CA ALA A 51 6.03 -11.76 -12.81
C ALA A 51 7.37 -11.77 -13.55
N ASP A 52 8.34 -12.58 -13.08
CA ASP A 52 9.61 -12.76 -13.74
C ASP A 52 10.34 -11.43 -14.02
N PRO A 53 10.73 -10.68 -12.98
CA PRO A 53 11.38 -9.38 -13.13
C PRO A 53 12.79 -9.52 -13.71
N VAL A 54 13.24 -8.51 -14.48
CA VAL A 54 14.62 -8.45 -15.00
C VAL A 54 15.63 -8.04 -13.93
N THR A 55 15.18 -7.34 -12.89
CA THR A 55 15.98 -6.93 -11.76
C THR A 55 15.12 -6.93 -10.50
N THR A 56 15.71 -7.30 -9.37
CA THR A 56 15.05 -7.17 -8.06
C THR A 56 15.91 -6.32 -7.14
N LEU A 57 15.25 -5.50 -6.34
CA LEU A 57 15.86 -4.68 -5.29
C LEU A 57 15.25 -5.07 -3.95
N THR A 58 16.10 -5.42 -2.99
CA THR A 58 15.67 -5.82 -1.65
C THR A 58 16.48 -5.03 -0.63
N THR A 59 15.80 -4.22 0.20
CA THR A 59 16.45 -3.48 1.30
C THR A 59 16.14 -4.15 2.63
N ARG A 60 17.19 -4.42 3.40
CA ARG A 60 17.12 -4.92 4.79
C ARG A 60 18.02 -4.03 5.65
N ALA A 61 17.45 -3.30 6.56
CA ALA A 61 18.15 -2.31 7.38
C ALA A 61 18.98 -1.34 6.49
N GLN A 62 20.29 -1.36 6.59
CA GLN A 62 21.17 -0.43 5.85
C GLN A 62 21.58 -0.93 4.45
N GLU A 63 21.32 -2.19 4.14
CA GLU A 63 21.78 -2.79 2.90
C GLU A 63 20.68 -2.90 1.86
N THR A 64 21.00 -2.53 0.62
CA THR A 64 20.15 -2.79 -0.55
C THR A 64 20.88 -3.76 -1.47
N THR A 65 20.27 -4.91 -1.71
CA THR A 65 20.75 -5.91 -2.65
C THR A 65 20.04 -5.73 -3.98
N VAL A 66 20.81 -5.60 -5.05
CA VAL A 66 20.33 -5.53 -6.44
C VAL A 66 20.71 -6.82 -7.15
N CYS A 67 19.72 -7.60 -7.58
CA CYS A 67 19.93 -8.85 -8.31
C CYS A 67 19.43 -8.70 -9.75
N THR A 68 20.29 -9.05 -10.69
CA THR A 68 19.97 -9.20 -12.12
C THR A 68 20.23 -10.65 -12.54
N ALA A 69 19.91 -11.02 -13.78
CA ALA A 69 20.25 -12.35 -14.31
C ALA A 69 21.77 -12.66 -14.30
N ARG A 70 22.62 -11.63 -14.19
CA ARG A 70 24.10 -11.75 -14.33
C ARG A 70 24.86 -11.42 -13.06
N THR A 71 24.33 -10.55 -12.20
CA THR A 71 25.06 -9.99 -11.06
C THR A 71 24.16 -9.85 -9.84
N THR A 72 24.78 -10.01 -8.67
CA THR A 72 24.20 -9.60 -7.40
C THR A 72 25.16 -8.59 -6.77
N THR A 73 24.67 -7.40 -6.47
CA THR A 73 25.46 -6.32 -5.84
C THR A 73 24.77 -5.85 -4.57
N VAL A 74 25.57 -5.43 -3.60
CA VAL A 74 25.10 -4.85 -2.34
C VAL A 74 25.60 -3.43 -2.23
N THR A 75 24.71 -2.50 -1.83
CA THR A 75 25.04 -1.09 -1.62
C THR A 75 24.41 -0.58 -0.33
N PHE A 76 25.00 0.46 0.25
CA PHE A 76 24.49 1.19 1.41
C PHE A 76 23.92 2.57 1.03
N ASP A 77 23.85 2.87 -0.26
CA ASP A 77 23.26 4.12 -0.76
C ASP A 77 21.75 4.21 -0.45
N ASP A 78 21.19 5.39 -0.59
CA ASP A 78 19.74 5.61 -0.44
C ASP A 78 18.96 4.66 -1.35
N PRO A 79 18.06 3.82 -0.80
CA PRO A 79 17.40 2.78 -1.56
C PRO A 79 16.52 3.32 -2.70
N LEU A 80 15.93 4.51 -2.55
CA LEU A 80 15.13 5.13 -3.62
C LEU A 80 16.03 5.74 -4.71
N HIS A 81 17.21 6.22 -4.35
CA HIS A 81 18.20 6.61 -5.35
C HIS A 81 18.73 5.41 -6.13
N VAL A 82 18.99 4.29 -5.44
CA VAL A 82 19.38 3.02 -6.10
C VAL A 82 18.26 2.57 -7.06
N LEU A 83 17.01 2.62 -6.63
CA LEU A 83 15.85 2.30 -7.47
C LEU A 83 15.79 3.17 -8.74
N GLN A 84 15.94 4.51 -8.58
CA GLN A 84 15.93 5.44 -9.70
C GLN A 84 17.06 5.14 -10.69
N THR A 85 18.27 4.90 -10.19
CA THR A 85 19.43 4.53 -11.02
C THR A 85 19.18 3.24 -11.81
N GLN A 86 18.55 2.22 -11.21
CA GLN A 86 18.22 0.98 -11.90
C GLN A 86 17.12 1.17 -12.96
N LEU A 87 16.12 2.01 -12.71
CA LEU A 87 15.08 2.36 -13.69
C LEU A 87 15.68 3.07 -14.90
N GLU A 88 16.58 4.02 -14.69
CA GLU A 88 17.24 4.79 -15.76
C GLU A 88 18.25 3.96 -16.57
N ALA A 89 18.83 2.93 -15.97
CA ALA A 89 19.76 2.04 -16.64
C ALA A 89 19.11 1.14 -17.70
N LEU A 90 17.79 0.95 -17.63
CA LEU A 90 17.04 0.14 -18.58
C LEU A 90 16.67 0.96 -19.83
N PRO A 91 16.78 0.38 -21.04
CA PRO A 91 16.58 1.11 -22.30
C PRO A 91 15.09 1.22 -22.69
N PHE A 92 14.19 1.31 -21.72
CA PHE A 92 12.74 1.26 -21.89
C PHE A 92 12.13 2.66 -21.73
N HIS A 93 11.61 3.24 -22.82
CA HIS A 93 11.09 4.59 -22.84
C HIS A 93 9.73 4.65 -23.57
N PRO A 94 8.64 4.18 -22.92
CA PRO A 94 7.32 4.25 -23.49
C PRO A 94 6.78 5.68 -23.46
N GLN A 95 5.81 5.96 -24.35
CA GLN A 95 5.02 7.18 -24.27
C GLN A 95 3.89 7.00 -23.26
N PRO A 96 3.55 8.03 -22.47
CA PRO A 96 2.38 7.99 -21.61
C PRO A 96 1.10 7.69 -22.41
N ASP A 97 0.30 6.76 -21.90
CA ASP A 97 -1.00 6.38 -22.47
C ASP A 97 -2.02 6.32 -21.33
N PRO A 98 -3.19 6.96 -21.44
CA PRO A 98 -4.22 6.95 -20.39
C PRO A 98 -4.86 5.58 -20.16
N ASP A 99 -4.78 4.69 -21.15
CA ASP A 99 -5.33 3.33 -21.08
C ASP A 99 -4.30 2.29 -20.59
N LEU A 100 -3.05 2.70 -20.45
CA LEU A 100 -1.93 1.88 -20.00
C LEU A 100 -1.25 2.56 -18.81
N PRO A 101 -1.76 2.37 -17.59
CA PRO A 101 -1.24 3.04 -16.39
C PRO A 101 0.18 2.60 -16.05
N PHE A 102 0.51 1.36 -16.35
CA PHE A 102 1.81 0.75 -16.12
C PHE A 102 2.32 0.08 -17.39
N GLN A 103 3.40 0.60 -17.92
CA GLN A 103 4.03 0.09 -19.14
C GLN A 103 5.40 -0.54 -18.85
N GLY A 104 5.46 -1.39 -17.82
CA GLY A 104 6.73 -1.84 -17.25
C GLY A 104 7.32 -0.80 -16.30
N GLY A 105 8.29 -1.20 -15.51
CA GLY A 105 8.90 -0.39 -14.47
C GLY A 105 9.00 -1.11 -13.14
N ALA A 106 9.05 -0.35 -12.06
CA ALA A 106 9.13 -0.85 -10.70
C ALA A 106 7.74 -1.15 -10.15
N LEU A 107 7.59 -2.28 -9.46
CA LEU A 107 6.38 -2.62 -8.72
C LEU A 107 6.75 -3.43 -7.48
N GLY A 108 6.13 -3.12 -6.33
CA GLY A 108 6.30 -3.89 -5.11
C GLY A 108 6.00 -3.15 -3.83
N LEU A 109 6.75 -3.52 -2.78
CA LEU A 109 6.57 -3.06 -1.40
C LEU A 109 7.63 -2.03 -1.02
N PHE A 110 7.15 -0.93 -0.42
CA PHE A 110 7.92 0.01 0.39
C PHE A 110 7.42 -0.13 1.83
N GLY A 111 8.08 -0.94 2.65
CA GLY A 111 7.66 -1.19 4.03
C GLY A 111 7.81 0.04 4.91
N TYR A 112 7.03 0.12 5.98
CA TYR A 112 7.07 1.25 6.93
C TYR A 112 8.49 1.54 7.44
N ASP A 113 9.24 0.48 7.78
CA ASP A 113 10.59 0.60 8.33
C ASP A 113 11.64 1.11 7.33
N LEU A 114 11.30 1.19 6.03
CA LEU A 114 12.11 1.90 5.05
C LEU A 114 12.31 3.38 5.44
N GLY A 115 11.37 3.97 6.17
CA GLY A 115 11.48 5.34 6.69
C GLY A 115 12.71 5.58 7.56
N ARG A 116 13.29 4.53 8.16
CA ARG A 116 14.55 4.59 8.93
C ARG A 116 15.78 4.88 8.06
N ARG A 117 15.64 4.77 6.75
CA ARG A 117 16.67 5.18 5.79
C ARG A 117 16.61 6.69 5.50
N PHE A 118 15.51 7.35 5.85
CA PHE A 118 15.24 8.75 5.57
C PHE A 118 15.32 9.63 6.81
N GLU A 119 14.99 9.05 7.98
CA GLU A 119 14.96 9.73 9.27
C GLU A 119 15.73 8.93 10.32
N ILE A 120 16.36 9.64 11.26
CA ILE A 120 17.02 9.02 12.42
C ILE A 120 15.94 8.71 13.46
N LEU A 121 15.69 7.44 13.70
CA LEU A 121 14.66 6.96 14.61
C LEU A 121 15.29 6.07 15.70
N PRO A 122 14.66 5.96 16.88
CA PRO A 122 15.04 4.97 17.88
C PRO A 122 15.03 3.55 17.32
N ASP A 123 15.75 2.66 17.94
CA ASP A 123 15.81 1.23 17.60
C ASP A 123 15.38 0.38 18.79
N THR A 124 14.16 0.62 19.28
CA THR A 124 13.60 0.01 20.48
C THR A 124 12.70 -1.18 20.13
N ALA A 125 11.86 -1.03 19.11
CA ALA A 125 10.92 -2.06 18.68
C ALA A 125 11.64 -3.27 18.06
N ALA A 126 11.22 -4.47 18.45
CA ALA A 126 11.84 -5.72 18.00
C ALA A 126 11.57 -5.98 16.51
N ARG A 127 12.59 -6.38 15.77
CA ARG A 127 12.49 -6.82 14.39
C ARG A 127 12.31 -8.35 14.35
N ASP A 128 11.08 -8.81 14.23
CA ASP A 128 10.72 -10.23 14.31
C ASP A 128 10.09 -10.80 13.02
N ILE A 129 9.77 -9.94 12.03
CA ILE A 129 9.29 -10.36 10.72
C ILE A 129 10.49 -10.41 9.75
N ALA A 130 10.72 -11.58 9.15
CA ALA A 130 11.87 -11.83 8.29
C ALA A 130 11.77 -11.23 6.87
N LEU A 131 10.71 -10.47 6.55
CA LEU A 131 10.56 -9.82 5.25
C LEU A 131 11.38 -8.52 5.15
N PRO A 132 11.78 -8.12 3.92
CA PRO A 132 12.55 -6.91 3.71
C PRO A 132 11.76 -5.62 4.00
N ASP A 133 12.49 -4.53 4.24
CA ASP A 133 11.93 -3.19 4.40
C ASP A 133 11.49 -2.58 3.05
N MET A 134 12.12 -3.00 1.95
CA MET A 134 11.73 -2.70 0.57
C MET A 134 11.92 -3.95 -0.29
N ALA A 135 10.94 -4.27 -1.14
CA ALA A 135 11.01 -5.37 -2.08
C ALA A 135 10.37 -4.94 -3.41
N ILE A 136 11.21 -4.63 -4.40
CA ILE A 136 10.80 -4.09 -5.69
C ILE A 136 11.33 -4.96 -6.81
N GLY A 137 10.45 -5.38 -7.73
CA GLY A 137 10.83 -5.94 -9.01
C GLY A 137 10.81 -4.87 -10.11
N LEU A 138 11.75 -4.95 -11.05
CA LEU A 138 11.72 -4.19 -12.30
C LEU A 138 11.27 -5.12 -13.40
N TYR A 139 10.17 -4.77 -14.06
CA TYR A 139 9.50 -5.60 -15.04
C TYR A 139 9.55 -4.98 -16.43
N ASP A 140 9.94 -5.77 -17.42
CA ASP A 140 9.98 -5.41 -18.84
C ASP A 140 8.69 -5.80 -19.58
N TRP A 141 7.68 -6.23 -18.83
CA TRP A 141 6.37 -6.59 -19.31
C TRP A 141 5.32 -6.44 -18.21
N ALA A 142 4.07 -6.35 -18.61
CA ALA A 142 2.92 -6.37 -17.70
C ALA A 142 1.66 -6.84 -18.45
N LEU A 143 0.69 -7.35 -17.69
CA LEU A 143 -0.67 -7.56 -18.17
C LEU A 143 -1.59 -6.59 -17.45
N ILE A 144 -2.35 -5.83 -18.23
CA ILE A 144 -3.28 -4.81 -17.73
C ILE A 144 -4.70 -5.22 -18.07
N VAL A 145 -5.57 -5.28 -17.08
CA VAL A 145 -7.01 -5.46 -17.24
C VAL A 145 -7.67 -4.09 -17.06
N ASP A 146 -8.35 -3.60 -18.12
CA ASP A 146 -9.19 -2.40 -18.07
C ASP A 146 -10.65 -2.82 -17.96
N HIS A 147 -11.22 -2.74 -16.76
CA HIS A 147 -12.60 -3.13 -16.50
C HIS A 147 -13.62 -2.17 -17.15
N GLN A 148 -13.25 -0.90 -17.32
CA GLN A 148 -14.13 0.09 -17.93
C GLN A 148 -14.27 -0.14 -19.43
N LYS A 149 -13.18 -0.45 -20.11
CA LYS A 149 -13.17 -0.73 -21.55
C LYS A 149 -13.37 -2.21 -21.89
N GLN A 150 -13.33 -3.09 -20.90
CA GLN A 150 -13.37 -4.54 -21.06
C GLN A 150 -12.28 -5.04 -22.03
N VAL A 151 -11.06 -4.59 -21.80
CA VAL A 151 -9.89 -4.95 -22.58
C VAL A 151 -8.80 -5.51 -21.68
N VAL A 152 -8.13 -6.57 -22.14
CA VAL A 152 -6.91 -7.08 -21.53
C VAL A 152 -5.76 -6.82 -22.47
N SER A 153 -4.72 -6.13 -22.01
CA SER A 153 -3.53 -5.80 -22.77
C SER A 153 -2.29 -6.44 -22.14
N LEU A 154 -1.53 -7.18 -22.93
CA LEU A 154 -0.19 -7.61 -22.54
C LEU A 154 0.82 -6.71 -23.24
N ILE A 155 1.66 -6.06 -22.44
CA ILE A 155 2.69 -5.12 -22.87
C ILE A 155 4.04 -5.80 -22.64
N SER A 156 4.92 -5.80 -23.65
CA SER A 156 6.28 -6.33 -23.51
C SER A 156 7.29 -5.52 -24.35
N TYR A 157 8.49 -5.32 -23.81
CA TYR A 157 9.63 -4.74 -24.52
C TYR A 157 10.37 -5.75 -25.39
N HIS A 158 9.93 -6.99 -25.33
CA HIS A 158 10.42 -8.11 -26.16
C HIS A 158 9.25 -8.70 -26.94
N ASP A 159 9.37 -9.95 -27.40
CA ASP A 159 8.28 -10.63 -28.11
C ASP A 159 7.07 -10.85 -27.16
N ALA A 160 6.00 -10.08 -27.39
CA ALA A 160 4.78 -10.14 -26.59
C ALA A 160 4.05 -11.49 -26.71
N ASP A 161 4.07 -12.11 -27.91
CA ASP A 161 3.46 -13.44 -28.11
C ASP A 161 4.27 -14.53 -27.37
N ALA A 162 5.60 -14.42 -27.37
CA ALA A 162 6.44 -15.33 -26.59
C ALA A 162 6.18 -15.15 -25.07
N ARG A 163 6.01 -13.92 -24.60
CA ARG A 163 5.67 -13.65 -23.19
C ARG A 163 4.29 -14.22 -22.85
N TYR A 164 3.31 -14.10 -23.72
CA TYR A 164 1.99 -14.70 -23.52
C TYR A 164 2.05 -16.22 -23.46
N ARG A 165 2.79 -16.86 -24.38
CA ARG A 165 3.01 -18.31 -24.34
C ARG A 165 3.72 -18.74 -23.06
N TRP A 166 4.72 -17.99 -22.60
CA TRP A 166 5.37 -18.25 -21.32
C TRP A 166 4.37 -18.19 -20.15
N LEU A 167 3.57 -17.12 -20.07
CA LEU A 167 2.57 -16.93 -19.00
C LEU A 167 1.58 -18.10 -18.95
N THR A 168 1.04 -18.49 -20.09
CA THR A 168 0.02 -19.56 -20.17
C THR A 168 0.60 -20.98 -20.07
N SER A 169 1.90 -21.13 -20.25
CA SER A 169 2.60 -22.42 -20.08
C SER A 169 2.92 -22.72 -18.61
N GLN A 170 2.89 -21.72 -17.72
CA GLN A 170 3.19 -21.94 -16.32
C GLN A 170 2.12 -22.84 -15.67
N ARG A 171 2.54 -23.62 -14.70
CA ARG A 171 1.65 -24.50 -13.94
C ARG A 171 1.89 -24.28 -12.44
N ALA A 172 0.89 -23.78 -11.75
CA ALA A 172 0.96 -23.72 -10.30
C ALA A 172 1.00 -25.14 -9.73
N PRO A 173 1.89 -25.42 -8.78
CA PRO A 173 1.91 -26.70 -8.09
C PRO A 173 0.60 -26.91 -7.31
N THR A 174 0.19 -28.16 -7.15
CA THR A 174 -0.89 -28.48 -6.23
C THR A 174 -0.47 -28.09 -4.81
N ARG A 175 -1.25 -27.23 -4.18
CA ARG A 175 -0.99 -26.74 -2.83
C ARG A 175 -2.04 -27.22 -1.85
N THR A 176 -1.61 -27.37 -0.61
CA THR A 176 -2.53 -27.60 0.52
C THR A 176 -3.51 -26.44 0.62
N PRO A 177 -4.81 -26.68 0.84
CA PRO A 177 -5.77 -25.63 1.10
C PRO A 177 -5.35 -24.78 2.29
N PHE A 178 -5.58 -23.47 2.18
CA PHE A 178 -5.26 -22.53 3.26
C PHE A 178 -6.14 -22.81 4.48
N ARG A 179 -5.51 -22.87 5.64
CA ARG A 179 -6.20 -22.89 6.94
C ARG A 179 -5.34 -22.30 8.06
N LEU A 180 -5.96 -21.69 9.05
CA LEU A 180 -5.30 -21.36 10.31
C LEU A 180 -5.03 -22.63 11.11
N THR A 181 -3.89 -22.67 11.77
CA THR A 181 -3.49 -23.76 12.68
C THR A 181 -3.44 -23.31 14.14
N SER A 182 -3.64 -22.02 14.41
CA SER A 182 -3.85 -21.45 15.74
C SER A 182 -4.93 -20.37 15.73
N ALA A 183 -5.44 -20.02 16.89
CA ALA A 183 -6.23 -18.81 17.06
C ALA A 183 -5.36 -17.56 16.90
N TRP A 184 -5.98 -16.42 16.57
CA TRP A 184 -5.35 -15.12 16.55
C TRP A 184 -4.99 -14.66 17.96
N GLN A 185 -3.80 -14.10 18.13
CA GLN A 185 -3.30 -13.56 19.38
C GLN A 185 -2.78 -12.15 19.18
N SER A 186 -3.17 -11.23 20.07
CA SER A 186 -2.60 -9.88 20.11
C SER A 186 -1.20 -9.89 20.73
N ASN A 187 -0.35 -8.98 20.28
CA ASN A 187 0.98 -8.74 20.84
C ASN A 187 0.97 -7.95 22.16
N MET A 188 -0.20 -7.53 22.63
CA MET A 188 -0.36 -6.83 23.90
C MET A 188 -1.72 -7.11 24.55
N THR A 189 -1.79 -7.01 25.86
CA THR A 189 -3.01 -7.08 26.63
C THR A 189 -3.78 -5.75 26.60
N ARG A 190 -5.05 -5.77 27.04
CA ARG A 190 -5.84 -4.54 27.22
C ARG A 190 -5.17 -3.54 28.17
N CYS A 191 -4.54 -4.06 29.23
CA CYS A 191 -3.83 -3.22 30.21
C CYS A 191 -2.62 -2.52 29.59
N GLU A 192 -1.78 -3.27 28.87
CA GLU A 192 -0.60 -2.72 28.18
C GLU A 192 -0.99 -1.69 27.11
N TYR A 193 -2.09 -1.93 26.36
CA TYR A 193 -2.60 -0.93 25.43
C TYR A 193 -2.99 0.36 26.16
N GLY A 194 -3.71 0.24 27.29
CA GLY A 194 -4.11 1.38 28.12
C GLY A 194 -2.93 2.18 28.68
N GLU A 195 -1.86 1.50 29.11
CA GLU A 195 -0.63 2.16 29.54
C GLU A 195 0.01 2.98 28.42
N LYS A 196 0.13 2.40 27.22
CA LYS A 196 0.66 3.08 26.03
C LYS A 196 -0.24 4.26 25.61
N PHE A 197 -1.56 4.08 25.62
CA PHE A 197 -2.51 5.14 25.34
C PHE A 197 -2.32 6.33 26.30
N ARG A 198 -2.24 6.08 27.62
CA ARG A 198 -2.02 7.13 28.62
C ARG A 198 -0.67 7.84 28.45
N GLN A 199 0.35 7.12 28.01
CA GLN A 199 1.65 7.73 27.70
C GLN A 199 1.54 8.67 26.49
N VAL A 200 0.83 8.26 25.43
CA VAL A 200 0.53 9.15 24.27
C VAL A 200 -0.24 10.37 24.73
N GLN A 201 -1.27 10.22 25.58
CA GLN A 201 -2.02 11.33 26.13
C GLN A 201 -1.14 12.34 26.89
N ALA A 202 -0.17 11.84 27.68
CA ALA A 202 0.79 12.69 28.36
C ALA A 202 1.62 13.53 27.38
N TRP A 203 2.10 12.95 26.27
CA TRP A 203 2.84 13.67 25.23
C TRP A 203 1.97 14.65 24.43
N LEU A 204 0.71 14.32 24.19
CA LEU A 204 -0.23 15.24 23.58
C LEU A 204 -0.49 16.47 24.46
N HIS A 205 -0.68 16.28 25.76
CA HIS A 205 -0.92 17.37 26.71
C HIS A 205 0.32 18.22 26.99
N SER A 206 1.53 17.63 26.90
CA SER A 206 2.79 18.38 27.01
C SER A 206 3.16 19.16 25.74
N GLY A 207 2.47 18.91 24.64
CA GLY A 207 2.73 19.56 23.36
C GLY A 207 3.86 18.93 22.54
N ASP A 208 4.31 17.73 22.89
CA ASP A 208 5.32 16.98 22.13
C ASP A 208 4.81 16.54 20.75
N CYS A 209 3.50 16.28 20.66
CA CYS A 209 2.83 15.89 19.43
C CYS A 209 1.36 16.32 19.45
N TYR A 210 0.70 16.28 18.31
CA TYR A 210 -0.73 16.57 18.14
C TYR A 210 -1.55 15.34 17.83
N GLN A 211 -0.93 14.34 17.23
CA GLN A 211 -1.52 13.04 16.91
C GLN A 211 -0.44 11.98 16.83
N VAL A 212 -0.74 10.78 17.34
CA VAL A 212 0.08 9.58 17.15
C VAL A 212 -0.82 8.41 16.77
N ASN A 213 -0.49 7.70 15.71
CA ASN A 213 -1.15 6.44 15.37
C ASN A 213 -0.60 5.33 16.28
N LEU A 214 -1.43 4.80 17.17
CA LEU A 214 -1.08 3.68 18.06
C LEU A 214 -1.77 2.42 17.59
N SER A 215 -1.02 1.31 17.48
CA SER A 215 -1.54 0.03 17.00
C SER A 215 -1.24 -1.13 17.93
N GLN A 216 -2.00 -2.21 17.72
CA GLN A 216 -1.66 -3.55 18.17
C GLN A 216 -1.56 -4.50 16.98
N ARG A 217 -0.79 -5.58 17.11
CA ARG A 217 -0.57 -6.58 16.10
C ARG A 217 -1.13 -7.93 16.50
N PHE A 218 -1.84 -8.54 15.60
CA PHE A 218 -2.37 -9.89 15.75
C PHE A 218 -1.54 -10.87 14.92
N GLN A 219 -1.33 -12.06 15.45
CA GLN A 219 -0.64 -13.14 14.75
C GLN A 219 -1.37 -14.47 14.91
N ALA A 220 -1.26 -15.32 13.90
CA ALA A 220 -1.75 -16.69 13.91
C ALA A 220 -0.85 -17.58 13.06
N SER A 221 -0.75 -18.85 13.42
CA SER A 221 -0.08 -19.84 12.59
C SER A 221 -1.03 -20.32 11.49
N TYR A 222 -0.49 -20.65 10.32
CA TYR A 222 -1.23 -21.15 9.18
C TYR A 222 -0.46 -22.20 8.43
N GLU A 223 -1.14 -22.91 7.56
CA GLU A 223 -0.58 -23.74 6.52
C GLU A 223 -1.40 -23.60 5.23
N GLY A 224 -0.82 -24.01 4.11
CA GLY A 224 -1.48 -23.99 2.81
C GLY A 224 -1.15 -22.75 2.00
N ASP A 225 -1.99 -22.45 1.00
CA ASP A 225 -1.70 -21.46 -0.04
C ASP A 225 -2.20 -20.06 0.32
N GLU A 226 -1.30 -19.10 0.44
CA GLU A 226 -1.60 -17.70 0.75
C GLU A 226 -2.43 -17.03 -0.34
N TRP A 227 -2.37 -17.50 -1.58
CA TRP A 227 -3.23 -17.00 -2.65
C TRP A 227 -4.72 -17.26 -2.33
N GLN A 228 -5.04 -18.43 -1.81
CA GLN A 228 -6.44 -18.74 -1.39
C GLN A 228 -6.89 -17.85 -0.24
N ALA A 229 -5.99 -17.51 0.69
CA ALA A 229 -6.29 -16.53 1.73
C ALA A 229 -6.60 -15.15 1.11
N PHE A 230 -5.79 -14.71 0.15
CA PHE A 230 -6.03 -13.45 -0.56
C PHE A 230 -7.38 -13.44 -1.28
N GLU A 231 -7.74 -14.51 -2.00
CA GLU A 231 -9.04 -14.61 -2.68
C GLU A 231 -10.23 -14.49 -1.71
N ARG A 232 -10.13 -15.11 -0.53
CA ARG A 232 -11.15 -14.98 0.53
C ARG A 232 -11.26 -13.53 1.01
N LEU A 233 -10.13 -12.91 1.31
CA LEU A 233 -10.06 -11.53 1.76
C LEU A 233 -10.56 -10.54 0.70
N ASN A 234 -10.16 -10.73 -0.55
CA ASN A 234 -10.55 -9.85 -1.65
C ASN A 234 -12.08 -9.89 -1.87
N ARG A 235 -12.68 -11.07 -1.86
CA ARG A 235 -14.14 -11.22 -1.93
C ARG A 235 -14.88 -10.56 -0.78
N ALA A 236 -14.34 -10.63 0.44
CA ALA A 236 -14.94 -10.03 1.63
C ALA A 236 -14.83 -8.51 1.69
N ASN A 237 -13.74 -7.95 1.19
CA ASN A 237 -13.41 -6.53 1.36
C ASN A 237 -13.65 -5.67 0.12
N ARG A 238 -13.41 -6.18 -1.08
CA ARG A 238 -13.54 -5.48 -2.38
C ARG A 238 -12.88 -4.11 -2.36
N ALA A 239 -11.67 -4.05 -1.85
CA ALA A 239 -10.95 -2.80 -1.64
C ALA A 239 -10.30 -2.29 -2.94
N PRO A 240 -10.31 -0.97 -3.21
CA PRO A 240 -9.86 -0.41 -4.48
C PRO A 240 -8.34 -0.49 -4.72
N PHE A 241 -7.56 -0.68 -3.66
CA PHE A 241 -6.09 -0.83 -3.73
C PHE A 241 -5.65 -2.17 -3.13
N SER A 242 -6.32 -3.25 -3.55
CA SER A 242 -5.94 -4.60 -3.16
C SER A 242 -4.65 -5.02 -3.88
N ALA A 243 -3.83 -5.82 -3.21
CA ALA A 243 -2.59 -6.32 -3.79
C ALA A 243 -2.21 -7.69 -3.21
N PHE A 244 -1.71 -8.56 -4.06
CA PHE A 244 -1.03 -9.78 -3.68
C PHE A 244 0.40 -9.75 -4.18
N LEU A 245 1.38 -9.83 -3.29
CA LEU A 245 2.79 -9.88 -3.63
C LEU A 245 3.38 -11.20 -3.15
N ARG A 246 3.87 -12.01 -4.08
CA ARG A 246 4.66 -13.21 -3.76
C ARG A 246 6.12 -12.79 -3.68
N LEU A 247 6.68 -12.79 -2.48
CA LEU A 247 8.11 -12.57 -2.26
C LEU A 247 8.85 -13.91 -2.15
N HIS A 248 10.17 -13.85 -2.07
CA HIS A 248 10.98 -15.07 -1.93
C HIS A 248 10.65 -15.82 -0.63
N ASP A 249 10.51 -15.08 0.48
CA ASP A 249 10.38 -15.64 1.82
C ASP A 249 8.97 -15.50 2.42
N GLY A 250 7.98 -15.16 1.59
CA GLY A 250 6.60 -14.98 2.07
C GLY A 250 5.70 -14.28 1.08
N ALA A 251 4.56 -13.80 1.57
CA ALA A 251 3.59 -13.06 0.78
C ALA A 251 3.01 -11.88 1.54
N ILE A 252 2.58 -10.86 0.80
CA ILE A 252 1.82 -9.72 1.32
C ILE A 252 0.44 -9.75 0.69
N LEU A 253 -0.58 -9.72 1.53
CA LEU A 253 -2.00 -9.70 1.16
C LEU A 253 -2.58 -8.37 1.64
N SER A 254 -2.74 -7.41 0.76
CA SER A 254 -3.20 -6.07 1.12
C SER A 254 -4.59 -5.79 0.55
N LEU A 255 -5.51 -5.32 1.39
CA LEU A 255 -6.88 -4.94 1.05
C LEU A 255 -7.09 -3.45 1.37
N SER A 256 -6.19 -2.61 0.86
CA SER A 256 -6.16 -1.19 1.21
C SER A 256 -7.31 -0.41 0.56
N PRO A 257 -8.02 0.43 1.34
CA PRO A 257 -8.99 1.37 0.79
C PRO A 257 -8.38 2.71 0.39
N GLU A 258 -7.10 2.96 0.72
CA GLU A 258 -6.52 4.31 0.69
C GLU A 258 -5.36 4.42 -0.30
N ARG A 259 -5.47 5.39 -1.24
CA ARG A 259 -4.35 5.82 -2.07
C ARG A 259 -3.36 6.61 -1.21
N PHE A 260 -2.07 6.33 -1.37
CA PHE A 260 -1.03 7.15 -0.81
C PHE A 260 -0.73 8.35 -1.70
N ILE A 261 -0.08 8.13 -2.85
CA ILE A 261 0.25 9.19 -3.80
C ILE A 261 0.12 8.66 -5.23
N GLN A 262 -0.47 9.48 -6.09
CA GLN A 262 -0.48 9.31 -7.53
C GLN A 262 0.33 10.42 -8.19
N LEU A 263 1.11 10.05 -9.21
CA LEU A 263 1.79 10.97 -10.11
C LEU A 263 1.42 10.62 -11.55
N GLU A 264 0.87 11.58 -12.27
CA GLU A 264 0.52 11.41 -13.67
C GLU A 264 0.79 12.70 -14.45
N ASN A 265 1.65 12.61 -15.48
CA ASN A 265 2.03 13.78 -16.32
C ASN A 265 2.51 14.97 -15.48
N GLY A 266 3.32 14.73 -14.45
CA GLY A 266 3.81 15.74 -13.51
C GLY A 266 2.77 16.24 -12.50
N HIS A 267 1.52 15.79 -12.57
CA HIS A 267 0.50 16.09 -11.58
C HIS A 267 0.55 15.12 -10.41
N ILE A 268 0.69 15.66 -9.22
CA ILE A 268 0.65 14.92 -7.95
C ILE A 268 -0.77 14.99 -7.40
N GLN A 269 -1.28 13.86 -6.92
CA GLN A 269 -2.53 13.81 -6.17
C GLN A 269 -2.38 12.87 -4.96
N THR A 270 -2.90 13.30 -3.81
CA THR A 270 -3.12 12.44 -2.65
C THR A 270 -4.50 12.71 -2.06
N ARG A 271 -5.13 11.67 -1.51
CA ARG A 271 -6.52 11.74 -1.04
C ARG A 271 -6.66 11.05 0.32
N PRO A 272 -6.19 11.70 1.40
CA PRO A 272 -6.29 11.13 2.74
C PRO A 272 -7.73 10.96 3.19
N ILE A 273 -8.00 9.83 3.83
CA ILE A 273 -9.29 9.46 4.41
C ILE A 273 -9.19 9.57 5.93
N LYS A 274 -10.10 10.33 6.53
CA LYS A 274 -10.35 10.35 7.98
C LYS A 274 -11.84 10.43 8.24
N GLY A 275 -12.32 9.60 9.14
CA GLY A 275 -13.73 9.44 9.39
C GLY A 275 -14.40 8.44 8.45
N THR A 276 -15.11 7.50 9.06
CA THR A 276 -15.80 6.43 8.33
C THR A 276 -17.08 6.07 9.09
N LEU A 277 -18.20 6.07 8.40
CA LEU A 277 -19.48 5.58 8.92
C LEU A 277 -20.06 4.52 7.98
N PRO A 278 -20.73 3.49 8.51
CA PRO A 278 -21.34 2.45 7.69
C PRO A 278 -22.48 3.01 6.82
N ARG A 279 -22.64 2.44 5.63
CA ARG A 279 -23.83 2.62 4.79
C ARG A 279 -25.04 1.94 5.42
N LEU A 280 -26.22 2.51 5.26
CA LEU A 280 -27.46 1.96 5.74
C LEU A 280 -28.38 1.62 4.57
N ASN A 281 -29.19 0.57 4.73
CA ASN A 281 -30.10 0.11 3.67
C ASN A 281 -31.24 1.09 3.38
N ASP A 282 -31.71 1.81 4.43
CA ASP A 282 -32.72 2.86 4.25
C ASP A 282 -32.08 4.13 3.66
N PRO A 283 -32.54 4.62 2.50
CA PRO A 283 -31.93 5.78 1.84
C PRO A 283 -31.98 7.08 2.66
N GLN A 284 -32.98 7.25 3.55
CA GLN A 284 -33.07 8.43 4.39
C GLN A 284 -32.07 8.36 5.54
N ALA A 285 -31.99 7.21 6.22
CA ALA A 285 -31.02 6.97 7.26
C ALA A 285 -29.58 7.03 6.73
N ASP A 286 -29.31 6.52 5.53
CA ASP A 286 -28.01 6.59 4.88
C ASP A 286 -27.56 8.03 4.58
N ARG A 287 -28.48 8.88 4.10
CA ARG A 287 -28.22 10.33 3.94
C ARG A 287 -27.92 11.02 5.26
N GLN A 288 -28.62 10.64 6.34
CA GLN A 288 -28.35 11.18 7.69
C GLN A 288 -26.97 10.75 8.19
N GLN A 289 -26.52 9.51 7.92
CA GLN A 289 -25.16 9.06 8.22
C GLN A 289 -24.11 9.90 7.48
N ALA A 290 -24.31 10.16 6.20
CA ALA A 290 -23.42 11.03 5.42
C ALA A 290 -23.35 12.44 5.99
N GLN A 291 -24.50 13.03 6.36
CA GLN A 291 -24.55 14.35 7.00
C GLN A 291 -23.89 14.37 8.38
N LYS A 292 -24.09 13.32 9.19
CA LYS A 292 -23.42 13.17 10.48
C LYS A 292 -21.91 13.19 10.32
N LEU A 293 -21.38 12.46 9.35
CA LEU A 293 -19.95 12.43 9.04
C LEU A 293 -19.46 13.81 8.55
N ALA A 294 -20.18 14.44 7.63
CA ALA A 294 -19.84 15.77 7.11
C ALA A 294 -19.75 16.85 8.21
N ASN A 295 -20.56 16.72 9.26
CA ASN A 295 -20.64 17.67 10.37
C ASN A 295 -19.80 17.27 11.59
N SER A 296 -19.09 16.14 11.54
CA SER A 296 -18.24 15.68 12.64
C SER A 296 -17.04 16.61 12.83
N MET A 297 -17.05 17.37 13.91
CA MET A 297 -15.96 18.29 14.24
C MET A 297 -14.65 17.55 14.47
N LYS A 298 -14.70 16.37 15.13
CA LYS A 298 -13.55 15.51 15.37
C LYS A 298 -12.92 15.03 14.05
N ASP A 299 -13.71 14.40 13.17
CA ASP A 299 -13.20 13.85 11.91
C ASP A 299 -12.66 14.94 10.98
N ARG A 300 -13.31 16.11 10.96
CA ARG A 300 -12.82 17.28 10.20
C ARG A 300 -11.51 17.82 10.75
N ALA A 301 -11.35 17.92 12.06
CA ALA A 301 -10.11 18.39 12.69
C ALA A 301 -8.95 17.42 12.42
N GLU A 302 -9.17 16.11 12.56
CA GLU A 302 -8.17 15.09 12.24
C GLU A 302 -7.82 15.10 10.74
N ASN A 303 -8.82 15.21 9.86
CA ASN A 303 -8.59 15.29 8.42
C ASN A 303 -7.77 16.53 8.05
N LEU A 304 -8.09 17.69 8.61
CA LEU A 304 -7.36 18.95 8.36
C LEU A 304 -5.88 18.83 8.76
N MET A 305 -5.61 18.22 9.89
CA MET A 305 -4.23 18.00 10.37
C MET A 305 -3.43 17.13 9.38
N ILE A 306 -4.05 16.08 8.86
CA ILE A 306 -3.39 15.21 7.85
C ILE A 306 -3.22 15.95 6.53
N VAL A 307 -4.20 16.74 6.11
CA VAL A 307 -4.09 17.61 4.92
C VAL A 307 -2.88 18.53 5.03
N ASP A 308 -2.72 19.22 6.17
CA ASP A 308 -1.59 20.13 6.38
C ASP A 308 -0.24 19.39 6.40
N LEU A 309 -0.20 18.20 7.00
CA LEU A 309 1.00 17.36 6.99
C LEU A 309 1.36 16.93 5.56
N MET A 310 0.40 16.47 4.78
CA MET A 310 0.63 16.06 3.37
C MET A 310 1.01 17.25 2.49
N ARG A 311 0.43 18.42 2.71
CA ARG A 311 0.83 19.66 2.02
C ARG A 311 2.30 20.01 2.31
N ASN A 312 2.71 19.90 3.57
CA ASN A 312 4.11 20.12 3.95
C ASN A 312 5.04 19.12 3.27
N ASP A 313 4.71 17.83 3.30
CA ASP A 313 5.55 16.78 2.71
C ASP A 313 5.70 16.92 1.20
N ILE A 314 4.59 17.10 0.48
CA ILE A 314 4.57 17.31 -0.97
C ILE A 314 5.25 18.65 -1.33
N GLY A 315 5.04 19.68 -0.50
CA GLY A 315 5.61 21.02 -0.71
C GLY A 315 7.14 21.06 -0.74
N ARG A 316 7.80 20.06 -0.15
CA ARG A 316 9.29 19.96 -0.20
C ARG A 316 9.82 19.72 -1.61
N VAL A 317 9.05 19.11 -2.50
CA VAL A 317 9.46 18.71 -3.84
C VAL A 317 8.59 19.32 -4.94
N ALA A 318 7.43 19.87 -4.61
CA ALA A 318 6.51 20.45 -5.57
C ALA A 318 7.01 21.78 -6.12
N VAL A 319 6.59 22.13 -7.34
CA VAL A 319 6.76 23.46 -7.90
C VAL A 319 6.19 24.50 -6.91
N PRO A 320 6.95 25.54 -6.51
CA PRO A 320 6.47 26.55 -5.59
C PRO A 320 5.12 27.15 -6.02
N GLY A 321 4.18 27.24 -5.07
CA GLY A 321 2.82 27.76 -5.31
C GLY A 321 1.86 26.78 -6.03
N SER A 322 2.29 25.57 -6.36
CA SER A 322 1.45 24.58 -7.04
C SER A 322 0.59 23.74 -6.09
N VAL A 323 0.93 23.67 -4.81
CA VAL A 323 0.18 22.87 -3.82
C VAL A 323 -1.19 23.50 -3.55
N LYS A 324 -2.24 22.74 -3.80
CA LYS A 324 -3.64 23.16 -3.65
C LYS A 324 -4.47 22.10 -2.94
N VAL A 325 -5.58 22.51 -2.35
CA VAL A 325 -6.61 21.64 -1.76
C VAL A 325 -7.93 21.92 -2.46
N PRO A 326 -8.17 21.35 -3.66
CA PRO A 326 -9.38 21.62 -4.43
C PRO A 326 -10.65 21.09 -3.76
N GLU A 327 -10.52 20.05 -2.93
CA GLU A 327 -11.63 19.44 -2.20
C GLU A 327 -11.22 19.25 -0.73
N LEU A 328 -12.05 19.75 0.18
CA LEU A 328 -11.83 19.64 1.62
C LEU A 328 -13.10 19.10 2.29
N PHE A 329 -12.96 18.01 3.07
CA PHE A 329 -14.05 17.38 3.84
C PHE A 329 -15.23 16.90 2.99
N VAL A 330 -14.98 16.27 1.85
CA VAL A 330 -16.02 15.69 1.00
C VAL A 330 -16.39 14.31 1.52
N VAL A 331 -17.68 14.06 1.71
CA VAL A 331 -18.18 12.73 2.03
C VAL A 331 -18.38 11.94 0.75
N GLU A 332 -17.63 10.85 0.61
CA GLU A 332 -17.71 9.96 -0.55
C GLU A 332 -18.37 8.63 -0.16
N PRO A 333 -19.38 8.19 -0.92
CA PRO A 333 -19.99 6.88 -0.71
C PRO A 333 -19.14 5.78 -1.36
N PHE A 334 -18.73 4.83 -0.53
CA PHE A 334 -18.18 3.54 -0.96
C PHE A 334 -19.24 2.45 -0.80
N PRO A 335 -19.04 1.23 -1.33
CA PRO A 335 -20.08 0.20 -1.27
C PRO A 335 -20.63 -0.08 0.13
N ALA A 336 -19.78 -0.13 1.14
CA ALA A 336 -20.13 -0.48 2.51
C ALA A 336 -20.08 0.69 3.51
N VAL A 337 -19.46 1.82 3.15
CA VAL A 337 -19.18 2.92 4.07
C VAL A 337 -19.25 4.28 3.39
N HIS A 338 -19.43 5.32 4.19
CA HIS A 338 -19.12 6.71 3.80
C HIS A 338 -17.75 7.06 4.35
N HIS A 339 -16.89 7.69 3.54
CA HIS A 339 -15.60 8.24 3.96
C HIS A 339 -15.59 9.76 3.88
N LEU A 340 -14.91 10.40 4.83
CA LEU A 340 -14.57 11.82 4.77
C LEU A 340 -13.20 11.96 4.12
N VAL A 341 -13.17 12.54 2.92
CA VAL A 341 -11.99 12.61 2.05
C VAL A 341 -11.63 14.07 1.76
N SER A 342 -10.35 14.37 1.73
CA SER A 342 -9.85 15.63 1.18
C SER A 342 -8.87 15.33 0.05
N THR A 343 -8.78 16.22 -0.94
CA THR A 343 -7.89 16.07 -2.09
C THR A 343 -6.83 17.15 -2.06
N ILE A 344 -5.57 16.74 -2.13
CA ILE A 344 -4.41 17.63 -2.28
C ILE A 344 -3.80 17.37 -3.65
N THR A 345 -3.53 18.44 -4.40
CA THR A 345 -2.87 18.38 -5.71
C THR A 345 -1.64 19.29 -5.71
N ALA A 346 -0.67 18.93 -6.57
CA ALA A 346 0.53 19.73 -6.79
C ALA A 346 1.15 19.40 -8.16
N ARG A 347 2.25 20.06 -8.51
CA ARG A 347 3.07 19.72 -9.67
C ARG A 347 4.47 19.34 -9.24
N LEU A 348 4.96 18.22 -9.78
CA LEU A 348 6.35 17.82 -9.65
C LEU A 348 7.16 18.55 -10.75
N PRO A 349 8.29 19.20 -10.42
CA PRO A 349 9.19 19.78 -11.44
C PRO A 349 9.79 18.68 -12.33
N ASP A 350 10.04 19.00 -13.60
CA ASP A 350 10.63 18.06 -14.58
C ASP A 350 12.04 17.58 -14.18
N SER A 351 12.71 18.29 -13.28
CA SER A 351 14.03 17.92 -12.73
C SER A 351 13.98 16.86 -11.64
N LEU A 352 12.79 16.50 -11.15
CA LEU A 352 12.59 15.51 -10.09
C LEU A 352 11.82 14.29 -10.61
N HIS A 353 12.03 13.17 -9.92
CA HIS A 353 11.44 11.88 -10.25
C HIS A 353 10.36 11.45 -9.24
N ALA A 354 9.60 10.42 -9.60
CA ALA A 354 8.61 9.81 -8.70
C ALA A 354 9.25 9.34 -7.38
N THR A 355 10.50 8.88 -7.42
CA THR A 355 11.26 8.46 -6.23
C THR A 355 11.55 9.62 -5.28
N ASP A 356 11.78 10.83 -5.78
CA ASP A 356 11.98 12.03 -4.95
C ASP A 356 10.69 12.40 -4.23
N LEU A 357 9.55 12.33 -4.94
CA LEU A 357 8.22 12.55 -4.37
C LEU A 357 7.91 11.52 -3.28
N LEU A 358 8.14 10.24 -3.57
CA LEU A 358 7.90 9.16 -2.61
C LEU A 358 8.75 9.37 -1.34
N ARG A 359 10.04 9.67 -1.51
CA ARG A 359 10.96 9.92 -0.40
C ARG A 359 10.52 11.11 0.47
N ALA A 360 10.05 12.18 -0.14
CA ALA A 360 9.61 13.38 0.60
C ALA A 360 8.35 13.13 1.45
N ALA A 361 7.46 12.25 1.01
CA ALA A 361 6.19 12.01 1.65
C ALA A 361 6.16 10.76 2.55
N PHE A 362 7.13 9.86 2.40
CA PHE A 362 7.15 8.56 3.08
C PHE A 362 7.71 8.63 4.52
N PRO A 363 7.12 7.85 5.45
CA PRO A 363 5.83 7.16 5.35
C PRO A 363 4.65 8.13 5.41
N GLY A 364 3.45 7.65 5.05
CA GLY A 364 2.25 8.47 4.97
C GLY A 364 1.89 9.14 6.29
N GLY A 365 1.42 10.39 6.23
CA GLY A 365 0.99 11.15 7.42
C GLY A 365 -0.23 10.55 8.11
N SER A 366 -1.16 9.95 7.34
CA SER A 366 -2.41 9.38 7.87
C SER A 366 -2.20 8.20 8.81
N ILE A 367 -1.03 7.55 8.74
CA ILE A 367 -0.68 6.35 9.52
C ILE A 367 0.46 6.56 10.52
N THR A 368 1.00 7.76 10.62
CA THR A 368 2.06 8.15 11.56
C THR A 368 1.54 9.10 12.62
N GLY A 369 1.45 10.35 12.31
CA GLY A 369 0.98 11.43 13.19
C GLY A 369 1.67 12.75 12.88
N ALA A 370 1.47 13.72 13.77
CA ALA A 370 1.99 15.06 13.61
C ALA A 370 2.60 15.59 14.93
N PRO A 371 3.82 16.15 14.89
CA PRO A 371 4.80 16.16 13.81
C PRO A 371 5.27 14.74 13.44
N LYS A 372 5.51 14.47 12.14
CA LYS A 372 5.72 13.10 11.65
C LYS A 372 6.88 12.38 12.32
N VAL A 373 8.08 13.00 12.38
CA VAL A 373 9.27 12.35 12.94
C VAL A 373 9.04 12.02 14.42
N ARG A 374 8.50 12.98 15.19
CA ARG A 374 8.21 12.74 16.61
C ARG A 374 7.17 11.62 16.81
N ALA A 375 6.13 11.58 15.98
CA ALA A 375 5.16 10.50 16.01
C ALA A 375 5.81 9.13 15.71
N MET A 376 6.72 9.07 14.74
CA MET A 376 7.46 7.84 14.41
C MET A 376 8.39 7.41 15.56
N GLU A 377 9.04 8.34 16.25
CA GLU A 377 9.82 8.05 17.46
C GLU A 377 8.95 7.41 18.56
N ILE A 378 7.80 8.04 18.85
CA ILE A 378 6.84 7.54 19.85
C ILE A 378 6.31 6.15 19.47
N ILE A 379 6.01 5.93 18.20
CA ILE A 379 5.58 4.61 17.70
C ILE A 379 6.65 3.54 17.98
N ASP A 380 7.92 3.84 17.71
CA ASP A 380 9.01 2.90 17.96
C ASP A 380 9.25 2.64 19.45
N GLU A 381 9.03 3.65 20.30
CA GLU A 381 9.15 3.51 21.76
C GLU A 381 8.03 2.67 22.38
N LEU A 382 6.82 2.75 21.82
CA LEU A 382 5.63 2.15 22.42
C LEU A 382 5.22 0.80 21.82
N GLU A 383 5.30 0.65 20.50
CA GLU A 383 4.93 -0.61 19.85
C GLU A 383 6.03 -1.66 20.07
N PRO A 384 5.69 -2.88 20.58
CA PRO A 384 6.70 -3.88 20.95
C PRO A 384 7.53 -4.37 19.77
N GLN A 385 6.93 -4.40 18.55
CA GLN A 385 7.56 -4.87 17.33
C GLN A 385 7.47 -3.82 16.23
N ARG A 386 8.42 -3.89 15.29
CA ARG A 386 8.42 -3.07 14.08
C ARG A 386 7.23 -3.41 13.18
N ARG A 387 6.77 -2.42 12.44
CA ARG A 387 5.58 -2.52 11.58
C ARG A 387 5.82 -3.32 10.30
N ASN A 388 7.06 -3.37 9.81
CA ASN A 388 7.46 -4.02 8.55
C ASN A 388 6.62 -3.53 7.36
N ALA A 389 5.86 -4.41 6.68
CA ALA A 389 5.01 -4.04 5.54
C ALA A 389 3.83 -3.15 5.93
N TRP A 390 3.26 -3.33 7.11
CA TRP A 390 2.09 -2.58 7.55
C TRP A 390 2.38 -1.10 7.75
N CYS A 391 1.50 -0.23 7.29
CA CYS A 391 1.68 1.23 7.25
C CYS A 391 2.81 1.73 6.35
N GLY A 392 3.28 0.88 5.45
CA GLY A 392 4.12 1.27 4.32
C GLY A 392 3.29 1.60 3.09
N SER A 393 3.78 1.23 1.92
CA SER A 393 3.13 1.46 0.63
C SER A 393 3.36 0.30 -0.33
N ILE A 394 2.37 0.01 -1.14
CA ILE A 394 2.47 -0.89 -2.30
C ILE A 394 2.05 -0.11 -3.54
N GLY A 395 2.77 -0.30 -4.64
CA GLY A 395 2.39 0.31 -5.90
C GLY A 395 3.46 0.18 -6.95
N TYR A 396 3.39 1.07 -7.94
CA TYR A 396 4.29 1.05 -9.09
C TYR A 396 4.86 2.43 -9.44
N LEU A 397 6.04 2.40 -10.05
CA LEU A 397 6.67 3.51 -10.76
C LEU A 397 6.94 3.03 -12.19
N SER A 398 6.13 3.50 -13.15
CA SER A 398 6.23 3.07 -14.55
C SER A 398 7.37 3.78 -15.29
N PHE A 399 7.95 3.11 -16.29
CA PHE A 399 8.90 3.74 -17.21
C PHE A 399 8.35 4.96 -17.93
N CYS A 400 7.02 5.10 -18.06
CA CYS A 400 6.39 6.31 -18.63
C CYS A 400 6.27 7.48 -17.64
N GLY A 401 6.82 7.36 -16.42
CA GLY A 401 6.81 8.41 -15.41
C GLY A 401 5.57 8.44 -14.52
N LYS A 402 4.59 7.59 -14.75
CA LYS A 402 3.42 7.44 -13.86
C LYS A 402 3.78 6.68 -12.60
N MET A 403 3.18 7.06 -11.47
CA MET A 403 3.23 6.34 -10.20
C MET A 403 1.84 6.29 -9.59
N ASP A 404 1.47 5.17 -9.01
CA ASP A 404 0.30 5.05 -8.13
C ASP A 404 0.64 4.10 -6.99
N THR A 405 0.43 4.55 -5.76
CA THR A 405 0.79 3.82 -4.54
C THR A 405 -0.34 3.90 -3.52
N SER A 406 -0.48 2.84 -2.74
CA SER A 406 -1.45 2.73 -1.63
C SER A 406 -0.77 2.87 -0.27
N ILE A 407 -1.57 3.09 0.76
CA ILE A 407 -1.16 2.87 2.16
C ILE A 407 -1.44 1.42 2.53
N THR A 408 -0.45 0.68 3.01
CA THR A 408 -0.61 -0.74 3.39
C THR A 408 -1.27 -0.88 4.76
N ILE A 409 -2.55 -0.57 4.84
CA ILE A 409 -3.46 -0.89 5.93
C ILE A 409 -4.39 -2.02 5.51
N ARG A 410 -5.04 -2.69 6.44
CA ARG A 410 -5.81 -3.92 6.17
C ARG A 410 -4.99 -4.93 5.39
N THR A 411 -3.78 -5.15 5.88
CA THR A 411 -2.74 -5.91 5.19
C THR A 411 -2.26 -7.04 6.09
N VAL A 412 -2.18 -8.23 5.49
CA VAL A 412 -1.64 -9.42 6.12
C VAL A 412 -0.24 -9.68 5.57
N THR A 413 0.71 -9.90 6.45
CA THR A 413 2.05 -10.38 6.12
C THR A 413 2.12 -11.86 6.44
N ALA A 414 2.47 -12.68 5.46
CA ALA A 414 2.59 -14.13 5.60
C ALA A 414 4.06 -14.54 5.41
N THR A 415 4.67 -15.11 6.42
CA THR A 415 6.06 -15.61 6.36
C THR A 415 6.30 -16.69 7.41
N GLN A 416 7.10 -17.69 7.08
CA GLN A 416 7.52 -18.76 8.01
C GLN A 416 6.37 -19.46 8.75
N GLY A 417 5.23 -19.67 8.08
CA GLY A 417 4.05 -20.30 8.66
C GLY A 417 3.28 -19.41 9.66
N GLN A 418 3.57 -18.10 9.69
CA GLN A 418 2.90 -17.13 10.54
C GLN A 418 2.23 -16.04 9.69
N LEU A 419 1.04 -15.63 10.10
CA LEU A 419 0.34 -14.45 9.61
C LEU A 419 0.44 -13.34 10.65
N TYR A 420 0.67 -12.12 10.16
CA TYR A 420 0.69 -10.91 10.96
C TYR A 420 -0.29 -9.91 10.37
N CYS A 421 -1.15 -9.34 11.20
CA CYS A 421 -2.08 -8.29 10.81
C CYS A 421 -2.19 -7.27 11.93
N SER A 422 -2.01 -6.00 11.62
CA SER A 422 -2.07 -4.93 12.61
C SER A 422 -3.25 -4.00 12.35
N ALA A 423 -3.74 -3.39 13.42
CA ALA A 423 -4.71 -2.32 13.34
C ALA A 423 -4.44 -1.27 14.42
N GLY A 424 -4.74 -0.02 14.10
CA GLY A 424 -4.54 1.10 14.99
C GLY A 424 -5.41 2.29 14.60
N GLY A 425 -5.32 3.34 15.40
CA GLY A 425 -6.01 4.60 15.18
C GLY A 425 -5.14 5.78 15.58
N GLY A 426 -5.48 6.96 15.07
CA GLY A 426 -4.84 8.21 15.43
C GLY A 426 -5.34 8.70 16.78
N ILE A 427 -4.48 8.66 17.78
CA ILE A 427 -4.78 9.19 19.13
C ILE A 427 -4.56 10.69 19.12
N VAL A 428 -5.58 11.42 19.55
CA VAL A 428 -5.58 12.89 19.74
C VAL A 428 -5.95 13.22 21.18
N ALA A 429 -5.82 14.48 21.59
CA ALA A 429 -6.08 14.91 22.97
C ALA A 429 -7.47 14.51 23.51
N ASP A 430 -8.49 14.56 22.64
CA ASP A 430 -9.86 14.21 22.99
C ASP A 430 -10.22 12.72 22.83
N SER A 431 -9.24 11.87 22.48
CA SER A 431 -9.45 10.43 22.30
C SER A 431 -9.80 9.74 23.62
N ASN A 432 -10.70 8.76 23.54
CA ASN A 432 -11.11 7.91 24.66
C ASN A 432 -10.44 6.54 24.55
N GLU A 433 -9.81 6.09 25.63
CA GLU A 433 -9.02 4.84 25.67
C GLU A 433 -9.83 3.61 25.21
N GLU A 434 -11.06 3.45 25.72
CA GLU A 434 -11.89 2.29 25.38
C GLU A 434 -12.34 2.32 23.90
N ALA A 435 -12.72 3.51 23.42
CA ALA A 435 -13.16 3.68 22.04
C ALA A 435 -12.01 3.40 21.04
N GLU A 436 -10.81 3.91 21.33
CA GLU A 436 -9.64 3.65 20.46
C GLU A 436 -9.19 2.18 20.49
N TYR A 437 -9.25 1.54 21.66
CA TYR A 437 -8.98 0.11 21.77
C TYR A 437 -9.99 -0.72 20.98
N GLN A 438 -11.28 -0.44 21.10
CA GLN A 438 -12.35 -1.11 20.35
C GLN A 438 -12.19 -0.89 18.84
N GLU A 439 -11.79 0.30 18.41
CA GLU A 439 -11.56 0.63 16.99
C GLU A 439 -10.50 -0.29 16.35
N THR A 440 -9.48 -0.70 17.10
CA THR A 440 -8.49 -1.65 16.57
C THR A 440 -9.12 -2.98 16.17
N PHE A 441 -10.08 -3.50 16.96
CA PHE A 441 -10.82 -4.72 16.65
C PHE A 441 -11.79 -4.51 15.49
N ASP A 442 -12.52 -3.40 15.46
CA ASP A 442 -13.47 -3.09 14.39
C ASP A 442 -12.77 -3.04 13.03
N LYS A 443 -11.53 -2.55 12.99
CA LYS A 443 -10.70 -2.52 11.79
C LYS A 443 -10.14 -3.89 11.42
N VAL A 444 -9.58 -4.61 12.38
CA VAL A 444 -8.88 -5.88 12.11
C VAL A 444 -9.83 -7.03 11.82
N ASN A 445 -11.00 -7.08 12.45
CA ASN A 445 -11.95 -8.17 12.31
C ASN A 445 -12.46 -8.35 10.87
N ARG A 446 -12.44 -7.30 10.06
CA ARG A 446 -12.72 -7.37 8.62
C ARG A 446 -11.70 -8.21 7.84
N ILE A 447 -10.54 -8.44 8.43
CA ILE A 447 -9.45 -9.26 7.89
C ILE A 447 -9.39 -10.62 8.58
N LEU A 448 -9.51 -10.66 9.91
CA LEU A 448 -9.32 -11.89 10.68
C LEU A 448 -10.46 -12.90 10.44
N HIS A 449 -11.71 -12.44 10.56
CA HIS A 449 -12.89 -13.34 10.44
C HIS A 449 -12.99 -14.09 9.11
N PRO A 450 -12.74 -13.48 7.92
CA PRO A 450 -12.75 -14.23 6.67
C PRO A 450 -11.69 -15.33 6.57
N LEU A 451 -10.63 -15.27 7.37
CA LEU A 451 -9.56 -16.27 7.38
C LEU A 451 -9.80 -17.40 8.38
N GLU A 452 -10.73 -17.23 9.32
CA GLU A 452 -11.07 -18.22 10.35
C GLU A 452 -11.99 -19.36 9.81
N ASN A 453 -12.62 -19.15 8.65
CA ASN A 453 -13.65 -20.06 8.08
C ASN A 453 -13.13 -20.88 6.90
#